data_b002de17ce3a34559348a57a0458bdca
#
_entry.id   b002de17ce3a34559348a57a0458bdca
#
_cell.length_a   1.000
_cell.length_b   1.000
_cell.length_c   1.000
_cell.angle_alpha   90.00
_cell.angle_beta   90.00
_cell.angle_gamma   90.00
#
_symmetry.space_group_name_H-M   'P 1'
#
loop_
_entity.id
_entity.type
_entity.pdbx_description
1 polymer ?
#
loop_
_entity_poly.entity_id
_entity_poly.type
_entity_poly.pdbx_seq_one_letter_code
_entity_poly.pdbx_strand_id
1 'polypeptide(L)'
;MSQVRRAVGEAFWAMCAADSASMPVHWYYDVDDIRRDFGGWISGFSSPRERHPSSILSLSNSAGSGRTAWSSGVKQPDVVGNVILHDKLNLWKSSRGSVHYHQGLQAGDNTLNALCSLRVARSLVGGGFTDVSQPDARATVLSDYVQFLTTPGSHNDTYAESSHRSFFADWQESRPTSPRQVLTFAEKRSKFKLSSSFPDGQLDAIGCLPMSLPFILLSASANEEKAVAAAVEFVKLTHPHPKVSEYVSIYSRALHAVLGGAGVRQQAEHALRRLNVWDVCQSYSRKAARFLVSSEERLKVHQSAVNYLGLACYTKGALSSMFYLAHEFHDDLRGGILTNTNCGGENCNRGAALGALLGAGGAYLGASIPQEWKDELRDAQDFIPDILKMQ
;
A
#
# COMPACT_ATOMS: atom_id res chain seq x y z
N MET A 1 19.44 -5.37 -20.20
CA MET A 1 18.15 -4.88 -19.62
C MET A 1 18.13 -3.37 -19.73
N SER A 2 17.05 -2.75 -20.22
CA SER A 2 16.99 -1.27 -20.28
C SER A 2 16.98 -0.69 -18.86
N GLN A 3 17.43 0.56 -18.71
CA GLN A 3 17.46 1.23 -17.41
C GLN A 3 16.06 1.36 -16.80
N VAL A 4 15.06 1.66 -17.62
CA VAL A 4 13.64 1.71 -17.19
C VAL A 4 13.18 0.35 -16.66
N ARG A 5 13.47 -0.74 -17.36
CA ARG A 5 13.11 -2.09 -16.90
C ARG A 5 13.79 -2.47 -15.57
N ARG A 6 15.04 -2.02 -15.38
CA ARG A 6 15.73 -2.17 -14.10
C ARG A 6 15.00 -1.37 -13.01
N ALA A 7 14.63 -0.12 -13.27
CA ALA A 7 13.91 0.74 -12.34
C ALA A 7 12.54 0.15 -11.95
N VAL A 8 11.80 -0.43 -12.90
CA VAL A 8 10.56 -1.16 -12.63
C VAL A 8 10.79 -2.35 -11.71
N GLY A 9 11.82 -3.15 -11.99
CA GLY A 9 12.17 -4.31 -11.16
C GLY A 9 12.53 -3.91 -9.72
N GLU A 10 13.41 -2.93 -9.55
CA GLU A 10 13.79 -2.44 -8.22
C GLU A 10 12.62 -1.78 -7.48
N ALA A 11 11.67 -1.14 -8.19
CA ALA A 11 10.44 -0.61 -7.60
C ALA A 11 9.57 -1.72 -7.00
N PHE A 12 9.36 -2.83 -7.72
CA PHE A 12 8.60 -3.98 -7.20
C PHE A 12 9.31 -4.62 -5.99
N TRP A 13 10.60 -4.88 -6.08
CA TRP A 13 11.37 -5.46 -4.97
C TRP A 13 11.33 -4.57 -3.73
N ALA A 14 11.55 -3.26 -3.88
CA ALA A 14 11.56 -2.34 -2.76
C ALA A 14 10.15 -2.09 -2.19
N MET A 15 9.09 -2.14 -3.01
CA MET A 15 7.71 -2.15 -2.54
C MET A 15 7.44 -3.31 -1.58
N CYS A 16 7.79 -4.53 -2.01
CA CYS A 16 7.59 -5.73 -1.20
C CYS A 16 8.45 -5.72 0.07
N ALA A 17 9.71 -5.29 -0.04
CA ALA A 17 10.61 -5.20 1.12
C ALA A 17 10.11 -4.19 2.15
N ALA A 18 9.63 -3.03 1.73
CA ALA A 18 9.12 -2.00 2.63
C ALA A 18 7.82 -2.41 3.34
N ASP A 19 6.93 -3.09 2.63
CA ASP A 19 5.71 -3.67 3.20
C ASP A 19 6.05 -4.74 4.25
N SER A 20 6.87 -5.74 3.88
CA SER A 20 7.27 -6.84 4.76
C SER A 20 8.03 -6.37 6.00
N ALA A 21 8.96 -5.40 5.85
CA ALA A 21 9.67 -4.82 6.99
C ALA A 21 8.73 -4.07 7.95
N SER A 22 7.67 -3.45 7.42
CA SER A 22 6.71 -2.67 8.19
C SER A 22 5.60 -3.51 8.83
N MET A 23 5.32 -4.69 8.30
CA MET A 23 4.22 -5.56 8.69
C MET A 23 4.19 -5.90 10.19
N PRO A 24 5.30 -6.24 10.87
CA PRO A 24 5.27 -6.62 12.28
C PRO A 24 4.91 -5.47 13.22
N VAL A 25 5.04 -4.22 12.77
CA VAL A 25 4.74 -3.01 13.55
C VAL A 25 3.69 -2.12 12.86
N HIS A 26 2.89 -2.70 11.97
CA HIS A 26 1.79 -2.00 11.30
C HIS A 26 0.76 -1.53 12.32
N TRP A 27 0.47 -0.22 12.33
CA TRP A 27 -0.40 0.48 13.27
C TRP A 27 0.06 0.50 14.74
N TYR A 28 1.35 0.37 15.00
CA TYR A 28 1.91 0.83 16.25
C TYR A 28 1.89 2.36 16.27
N TYR A 29 1.03 2.94 17.09
CA TYR A 29 0.89 4.40 17.19
C TYR A 29 1.82 5.02 18.22
N ASP A 30 2.26 4.25 19.22
CA ASP A 30 3.34 4.61 20.13
C ASP A 30 4.61 3.85 19.68
N VAL A 31 5.62 4.62 19.24
CA VAL A 31 6.87 4.04 18.75
C VAL A 31 7.70 3.38 19.84
N ASP A 32 7.51 3.74 21.12
CA ASP A 32 8.17 3.09 22.25
C ASP A 32 7.66 1.65 22.44
N ASP A 33 6.44 1.35 22.01
CA ASP A 33 5.92 0.01 21.96
C ASP A 33 6.70 -0.89 20.99
N ILE A 34 7.21 -0.34 19.86
CA ILE A 34 8.09 -1.06 18.93
C ILE A 34 9.35 -1.55 19.67
N ARG A 35 10.01 -0.65 20.37
CA ARG A 35 11.24 -0.97 21.13
C ARG A 35 11.00 -2.00 22.21
N ARG A 36 9.89 -1.86 22.92
CA ARG A 36 9.51 -2.80 23.99
C ARG A 36 9.24 -4.19 23.45
N ASP A 37 8.44 -4.30 22.39
CA ASP A 37 7.95 -5.58 21.89
C ASP A 37 9.02 -6.32 21.07
N PHE A 38 9.94 -5.61 20.42
CA PHE A 38 10.98 -6.19 19.57
C PHE A 38 12.41 -6.10 20.17
N GLY A 39 12.55 -5.50 21.35
CA GLY A 39 13.85 -5.35 22.03
C GLY A 39 14.78 -4.31 21.39
N GLY A 40 14.26 -3.46 20.48
CA GLY A 40 14.97 -2.43 19.74
C GLY A 40 14.17 -1.95 18.55
N TRP A 41 14.81 -1.12 17.72
CA TRP A 41 14.23 -0.72 16.44
C TRP A 41 14.29 -1.88 15.44
N ILE A 42 13.26 -1.98 14.58
CA ILE A 42 13.24 -2.94 13.47
C ILE A 42 14.41 -2.65 12.52
N SER A 43 15.18 -3.67 12.19
CA SER A 43 16.38 -3.59 11.33
C SER A 43 16.34 -4.50 10.10
N GLY A 44 15.27 -5.31 9.97
CA GLY A 44 15.01 -6.27 8.89
C GLY A 44 13.62 -6.84 9.02
N PHE A 45 13.38 -8.00 8.40
CA PHE A 45 12.08 -8.65 8.50
C PHE A 45 11.92 -9.36 9.85
N SER A 46 10.72 -9.31 10.39
CA SER A 46 10.35 -9.94 11.65
C SER A 46 8.92 -10.46 11.57
N SER A 47 8.62 -11.50 12.34
CA SER A 47 7.23 -11.96 12.48
C SER A 47 6.45 -11.04 13.41
N PRO A 48 5.14 -10.87 13.19
CA PRO A 48 4.29 -10.09 14.09
C PRO A 48 4.21 -10.76 15.46
N ARG A 49 3.99 -9.97 16.51
CA ARG A 49 3.69 -10.49 17.85
C ARG A 49 2.25 -11.00 17.89
N GLU A 50 1.94 -11.94 18.77
CA GLU A 50 0.55 -12.39 18.96
C GLU A 50 -0.35 -11.24 19.42
N ARG A 51 0.18 -10.39 20.31
CA ARG A 51 -0.50 -9.19 20.80
C ARG A 51 0.02 -7.95 20.13
N HIS A 52 -0.88 -7.02 19.89
CA HIS A 52 -0.61 -5.71 19.32
C HIS A 52 -1.13 -4.62 20.27
N PRO A 53 -0.29 -3.67 20.71
CA PRO A 53 -0.65 -2.71 21.78
C PRO A 53 -1.82 -1.80 21.41
N SER A 54 -1.95 -1.46 20.13
CA SER A 54 -2.96 -0.52 19.62
C SER A 54 -4.03 -1.19 18.75
N SER A 55 -4.19 -2.52 18.80
CA SER A 55 -5.13 -3.21 17.92
C SER A 55 -6.58 -2.85 18.23
N ILE A 56 -7.30 -2.51 17.17
CA ILE A 56 -8.75 -2.34 17.15
C ILE A 56 -9.42 -3.34 16.20
N LEU A 57 -8.76 -4.48 15.91
CA LEU A 57 -9.27 -5.48 14.99
C LEU A 57 -10.68 -5.93 15.37
N SER A 58 -10.92 -6.20 16.67
CA SER A 58 -12.22 -6.61 17.19
C SER A 58 -13.33 -5.53 17.10
N LEU A 59 -12.96 -4.28 16.88
CA LEU A 59 -13.89 -3.18 16.65
C LEU A 59 -14.17 -2.95 15.17
N SER A 60 -13.40 -3.57 14.30
CA SER A 60 -13.56 -3.43 12.84
C SER A 60 -14.83 -4.13 12.37
N ASN A 61 -15.54 -3.50 11.44
CA ASN A 61 -16.77 -4.07 10.89
C ASN A 61 -16.45 -5.25 9.97
N SER A 62 -16.79 -6.47 10.39
CA SER A 62 -16.60 -7.68 9.59
C SER A 62 -17.58 -7.81 8.41
N ALA A 63 -18.64 -7.01 8.39
CA ALA A 63 -19.64 -7.02 7.32
C ALA A 63 -19.42 -5.93 6.25
N GLY A 64 -18.43 -5.05 6.42
CA GLY A 64 -18.18 -3.95 5.46
C GLY A 64 -17.14 -2.96 5.95
N SER A 65 -17.27 -1.72 5.50
CA SER A 65 -16.34 -0.63 5.84
C SER A 65 -16.43 -0.22 7.31
N GLY A 66 -15.35 0.37 7.81
CA GLY A 66 -15.27 1.05 9.09
C GLY A 66 -15.34 0.14 10.32
N ARG A 67 -15.97 0.66 11.39
CA ARG A 67 -16.11 0.00 12.70
C ARG A 67 -17.54 -0.42 12.97
N THR A 68 -17.72 -1.49 13.76
CA THR A 68 -19.04 -2.07 14.08
C THR A 68 -19.99 -1.08 14.78
N ALA A 69 -19.47 -0.20 15.64
CA ALA A 69 -20.27 0.78 16.39
C ALA A 69 -20.99 1.81 15.51
N TRP A 70 -20.64 1.91 14.25
CA TRP A 70 -21.24 2.83 13.27
C TRP A 70 -22.22 2.15 12.30
N SER A 71 -22.52 0.86 12.52
CA SER A 71 -23.49 0.15 11.70
C SER A 71 -24.91 0.53 12.10
N SER A 72 -25.78 0.71 11.10
CA SER A 72 -27.16 1.21 11.18
C SER A 72 -28.17 0.28 11.87
N GLY A 73 -27.76 -0.55 12.82
CA GLY A 73 -28.67 -1.46 13.56
C GLY A 73 -29.19 -2.67 12.77
N VAL A 74 -29.07 -2.67 11.45
CA VAL A 74 -29.41 -3.84 10.61
C VAL A 74 -28.17 -4.74 10.56
N LYS A 75 -28.28 -5.95 11.09
CA LYS A 75 -27.23 -6.95 11.08
C LYS A 75 -27.00 -7.45 9.66
N GLN A 76 -25.95 -6.95 9.01
CA GLN A 76 -25.52 -7.45 7.71
C GLN A 76 -24.72 -8.74 7.86
N PRO A 77 -24.74 -9.66 6.88
CA PRO A 77 -23.89 -10.84 6.89
C PRO A 77 -22.40 -10.47 6.93
N ASP A 78 -21.62 -11.21 7.72
CA ASP A 78 -20.18 -11.02 7.74
C ASP A 78 -19.57 -11.30 6.35
N VAL A 79 -18.77 -10.38 5.87
CA VAL A 79 -17.95 -10.55 4.65
C VAL A 79 -16.68 -11.31 4.99
N VAL A 80 -16.07 -10.94 6.14
CA VAL A 80 -14.93 -11.65 6.72
C VAL A 80 -15.39 -13.04 7.20
N GLY A 81 -14.69 -14.07 6.76
CA GLY A 81 -15.01 -15.47 7.06
C GLY A 81 -15.98 -16.13 6.07
N ASN A 82 -16.90 -15.36 5.47
CA ASN A 82 -17.89 -15.92 4.55
C ASN A 82 -17.54 -15.68 3.07
N VAL A 83 -16.89 -14.56 2.77
CA VAL A 83 -16.57 -14.15 1.39
C VAL A 83 -15.07 -14.01 1.18
N ILE A 84 -14.40 -13.34 2.11
CA ILE A 84 -12.95 -13.15 2.15
C ILE A 84 -12.41 -13.57 3.52
N LEU A 85 -11.10 -13.80 3.64
CA LEU A 85 -10.46 -14.15 4.92
C LEU A 85 -11.14 -15.36 5.61
N HIS A 86 -11.47 -16.40 4.88
CA HIS A 86 -12.39 -17.49 5.20
C HIS A 86 -12.23 -18.15 6.58
N ASP A 87 -11.00 -18.30 7.08
CA ASP A 87 -10.65 -18.92 8.35
C ASP A 87 -10.31 -17.92 9.47
N LYS A 88 -10.43 -16.60 9.22
CA LYS A 88 -9.92 -15.54 10.12
C LYS A 88 -10.99 -14.87 10.99
N LEU A 89 -12.29 -15.15 10.78
CA LEU A 89 -13.38 -14.47 11.50
C LEU A 89 -13.24 -14.56 13.04
N ASN A 90 -12.76 -15.67 13.56
CA ASN A 90 -12.57 -15.85 14.99
C ASN A 90 -11.54 -14.88 15.59
N LEU A 91 -10.53 -14.47 14.81
CA LEU A 91 -9.56 -13.45 15.22
C LEU A 91 -10.19 -12.05 15.28
N TRP A 92 -11.08 -11.74 14.33
CA TRP A 92 -11.85 -10.50 14.31
C TRP A 92 -12.87 -10.39 15.44
N LYS A 93 -13.45 -11.51 15.87
CA LYS A 93 -14.43 -11.58 16.97
C LYS A 93 -13.82 -11.96 18.30
N SER A 94 -12.49 -11.97 18.41
CA SER A 94 -11.79 -12.36 19.63
C SER A 94 -12.11 -11.42 20.79
N SER A 95 -12.61 -11.95 21.89
CA SER A 95 -12.78 -11.21 23.15
C SER A 95 -11.46 -10.85 23.84
N ARG A 96 -10.34 -11.43 23.38
CA ARG A 96 -9.00 -11.16 23.95
C ARG A 96 -8.51 -9.75 23.70
N GLY A 97 -9.14 -8.95 22.79
CA GLY A 97 -8.67 -7.63 22.37
C GLY A 97 -7.19 -7.71 21.91
N SER A 98 -6.62 -6.76 21.29
CA SER A 98 -5.17 -6.77 21.02
C SER A 98 -4.60 -7.91 20.15
N VAL A 99 -5.40 -8.65 19.38
CA VAL A 99 -4.88 -9.56 18.34
C VAL A 99 -4.17 -8.74 17.28
N HIS A 100 -2.97 -9.18 16.85
CA HIS A 100 -2.23 -8.50 15.80
C HIS A 100 -3.00 -8.56 14.47
N TYR A 101 -3.00 -7.46 13.71
CA TYR A 101 -3.71 -7.39 12.42
C TYR A 101 -3.22 -8.43 11.41
N HIS A 102 -1.93 -8.77 11.44
CA HIS A 102 -1.27 -9.72 10.54
C HIS A 102 -0.87 -11.01 11.23
N GLN A 103 -1.72 -11.53 12.13
CA GLN A 103 -1.43 -12.71 12.95
C GLN A 103 -1.05 -13.96 12.13
N GLY A 104 -1.54 -14.06 10.88
CA GLY A 104 -1.26 -15.20 9.99
C GLY A 104 0.07 -15.12 9.25
N LEU A 105 0.77 -13.99 9.30
CA LEU A 105 1.99 -13.74 8.53
C LEU A 105 3.26 -14.05 9.35
N GLN A 106 4.36 -14.23 8.62
CA GLN A 106 5.70 -14.46 9.17
C GLN A 106 6.69 -13.45 8.58
N ALA A 107 7.93 -13.44 9.10
CA ALA A 107 9.02 -12.65 8.53
C ALA A 107 9.18 -12.97 7.03
N GLY A 108 9.28 -11.95 6.19
CA GLY A 108 9.40 -12.09 4.74
C GLY A 108 8.06 -12.21 3.98
N ASP A 109 6.92 -12.37 4.67
CA ASP A 109 5.60 -12.35 4.04
C ASP A 109 5.16 -10.90 3.75
N ASN A 110 4.33 -10.75 2.73
CA ASN A 110 3.72 -9.48 2.36
C ASN A 110 2.28 -9.37 2.86
N THR A 111 1.83 -8.15 3.16
CA THR A 111 0.44 -7.88 3.52
C THR A 111 -0.49 -7.99 2.32
N LEU A 112 -1.80 -8.10 2.55
CA LEU A 112 -2.80 -8.32 1.52
C LEU A 112 -2.74 -7.28 0.39
N ASN A 113 -2.50 -6.00 0.70
CA ASN A 113 -2.45 -4.95 -0.32
C ASN A 113 -1.23 -5.10 -1.25
N ALA A 114 -0.07 -5.47 -0.71
CA ALA A 114 1.11 -5.76 -1.51
C ALA A 114 0.93 -7.04 -2.36
N LEU A 115 0.30 -8.08 -1.79
CA LEU A 115 -0.08 -9.28 -2.55
C LEU A 115 -1.06 -8.95 -3.68
N CYS A 116 -2.07 -8.11 -3.43
CA CYS A 116 -2.97 -7.63 -4.47
C CYS A 116 -2.21 -6.87 -5.57
N SER A 117 -1.22 -6.04 -5.21
CA SER A 117 -0.35 -5.36 -6.18
C SER A 117 0.37 -6.35 -7.10
N LEU A 118 1.01 -7.38 -6.54
CA LEU A 118 1.69 -8.42 -7.32
C LEU A 118 0.72 -9.19 -8.24
N ARG A 119 -0.50 -9.49 -7.75
CA ARG A 119 -1.55 -10.13 -8.55
C ARG A 119 -2.00 -9.23 -9.70
N VAL A 120 -2.24 -7.95 -9.45
CA VAL A 120 -2.57 -6.97 -10.49
C VAL A 120 -1.47 -6.92 -11.56
N ALA A 121 -0.20 -6.85 -11.15
CA ALA A 121 0.92 -6.85 -12.09
C ALA A 121 0.94 -8.12 -12.95
N ARG A 122 0.80 -9.29 -12.33
CA ARG A 122 0.78 -10.59 -13.03
C ARG A 122 -0.39 -10.69 -14.01
N SER A 123 -1.59 -10.23 -13.63
CA SER A 123 -2.76 -10.20 -14.50
C SER A 123 -2.54 -9.30 -15.72
N LEU A 124 -1.92 -8.12 -15.52
CA LEU A 124 -1.63 -7.19 -16.62
C LEU A 124 -0.63 -7.76 -17.61
N VAL A 125 0.48 -8.35 -17.15
CA VAL A 125 1.48 -8.94 -18.06
C VAL A 125 0.99 -10.26 -18.68
N GLY A 126 0.32 -11.11 -17.91
CA GLY A 126 -0.23 -12.38 -18.39
C GLY A 126 -1.36 -12.22 -19.40
N GLY A 127 -2.10 -11.12 -19.34
CA GLY A 127 -3.15 -10.78 -20.31
C GLY A 127 -2.60 -10.25 -21.65
N GLY A 128 -1.29 -9.99 -21.75
CA GLY A 128 -0.66 -9.54 -23.00
C GLY A 128 -1.15 -8.18 -23.49
N PHE A 129 -1.62 -7.32 -22.58
CA PHE A 129 -2.15 -6.00 -22.92
C PHE A 129 -1.03 -5.07 -23.38
N THR A 130 -1.13 -4.54 -24.58
CA THR A 130 -0.24 -3.50 -25.11
C THR A 130 -0.53 -2.13 -24.52
N ASP A 131 -1.73 -1.93 -23.99
CA ASP A 131 -2.17 -0.71 -23.31
C ASP A 131 -3.03 -1.10 -22.09
N VAL A 132 -2.45 -0.97 -20.90
CA VAL A 132 -3.10 -1.29 -19.62
C VAL A 132 -4.26 -0.34 -19.27
N SER A 133 -4.44 0.76 -20.00
CA SER A 133 -5.57 1.68 -19.82
C SER A 133 -6.88 1.15 -20.41
N GLN A 134 -6.82 0.09 -21.21
CA GLN A 134 -8.01 -0.49 -21.85
C GLN A 134 -8.98 -1.10 -20.83
N PRO A 135 -10.30 -1.05 -21.11
CA PRO A 135 -11.30 -1.67 -20.23
C PRO A 135 -11.08 -3.16 -20.01
N ASP A 136 -10.62 -3.90 -21.01
CA ASP A 136 -10.37 -5.34 -20.91
C ASP A 136 -9.25 -5.67 -19.92
N ALA A 137 -8.20 -4.82 -19.82
CA ALA A 137 -7.16 -4.96 -18.82
C ALA A 137 -7.75 -4.81 -17.40
N ARG A 138 -8.57 -3.78 -17.17
CA ARG A 138 -9.25 -3.58 -15.88
C ARG A 138 -10.22 -4.71 -15.56
N ALA A 139 -10.94 -5.22 -16.57
CA ALA A 139 -11.87 -6.35 -16.41
C ALA A 139 -11.14 -7.62 -15.96
N THR A 140 -10.02 -7.95 -16.60
CA THR A 140 -9.18 -9.11 -16.26
C THR A 140 -8.63 -8.96 -14.84
N VAL A 141 -8.02 -7.83 -14.53
CA VAL A 141 -7.45 -7.53 -13.19
C VAL A 141 -8.51 -7.64 -12.09
N LEU A 142 -9.71 -7.07 -12.29
CA LEU A 142 -10.78 -7.15 -11.30
C LEU A 142 -11.33 -8.57 -11.14
N SER A 143 -11.41 -9.33 -12.20
CA SER A 143 -11.82 -10.74 -12.13
C SER A 143 -10.81 -11.57 -11.33
N ASP A 144 -9.52 -11.39 -11.59
CA ASP A 144 -8.45 -12.07 -10.84
C ASP A 144 -8.40 -11.62 -9.37
N TYR A 145 -8.62 -10.34 -9.11
CA TYR A 145 -8.74 -9.81 -7.75
C TYR A 145 -9.92 -10.45 -6.99
N VAL A 146 -11.09 -10.57 -7.63
CA VAL A 146 -12.25 -11.26 -7.04
C VAL A 146 -11.91 -12.74 -6.79
N GLN A 147 -11.36 -13.44 -7.77
CA GLN A 147 -10.98 -14.84 -7.63
C GLN A 147 -9.96 -15.02 -6.51
N PHE A 148 -8.94 -14.18 -6.45
CA PHE A 148 -7.90 -14.25 -5.41
C PHE A 148 -8.50 -14.13 -4.00
N LEU A 149 -9.30 -13.09 -3.73
CA LEU A 149 -9.81 -12.85 -2.39
C LEU A 149 -10.94 -13.81 -1.98
N THR A 150 -11.67 -14.36 -2.95
CA THR A 150 -12.76 -15.32 -2.68
C THR A 150 -12.32 -16.79 -2.69
N THR A 151 -11.05 -17.08 -2.97
CA THR A 151 -10.51 -18.44 -2.93
C THR A 151 -9.93 -18.74 -1.56
N PRO A 152 -10.45 -19.71 -0.81
CA PRO A 152 -9.88 -20.11 0.47
C PRO A 152 -8.41 -20.51 0.36
N GLY A 153 -7.57 -20.04 1.28
CA GLY A 153 -6.14 -20.38 1.32
C GLY A 153 -5.28 -19.68 0.26
N SER A 154 -5.81 -18.70 -0.47
CA SER A 154 -5.05 -17.92 -1.45
C SER A 154 -3.97 -17.03 -0.83
N HIS A 155 -4.10 -16.68 0.44
CA HIS A 155 -3.14 -15.94 1.24
C HIS A 155 -3.35 -16.21 2.75
N ASN A 156 -2.36 -15.84 3.58
CA ASN A 156 -2.39 -16.05 5.02
C ASN A 156 -2.66 -14.77 5.84
N ASP A 157 -2.76 -13.61 5.19
CA ASP A 157 -3.02 -12.37 5.92
C ASP A 157 -4.38 -12.44 6.66
N THR A 158 -4.38 -11.92 7.88
CA THR A 158 -5.55 -11.89 8.76
C THR A 158 -6.40 -10.64 8.54
N TYR A 159 -5.81 -9.58 7.97
CA TYR A 159 -6.47 -8.29 7.83
C TYR A 159 -6.82 -7.96 6.38
N ALA A 160 -8.01 -7.42 6.20
CA ALA A 160 -8.42 -6.76 4.97
C ALA A 160 -8.94 -5.35 5.29
N GLU A 161 -8.45 -4.37 4.57
CA GLU A 161 -8.87 -2.96 4.72
C GLU A 161 -10.35 -2.74 4.44
N SER A 162 -10.86 -1.56 4.87
CA SER A 162 -12.24 -1.13 4.61
C SER A 162 -12.60 -1.15 3.12
N SER A 163 -11.66 -0.86 2.24
CA SER A 163 -11.85 -0.91 0.79
C SER A 163 -12.22 -2.31 0.30
N HIS A 164 -11.46 -3.32 0.70
CA HIS A 164 -11.75 -4.72 0.37
C HIS A 164 -13.09 -5.17 0.97
N ARG A 165 -13.28 -4.94 2.25
CA ARG A 165 -14.52 -5.32 2.94
C ARG A 165 -15.76 -4.67 2.32
N SER A 166 -15.68 -3.37 2.00
CA SER A 166 -16.75 -2.64 1.33
C SER A 166 -17.01 -3.17 -0.08
N PHE A 167 -15.94 -3.50 -0.84
CA PHE A 167 -16.09 -4.04 -2.18
C PHE A 167 -16.82 -5.38 -2.16
N PHE A 168 -16.40 -6.29 -1.28
CA PHE A 168 -16.96 -7.62 -1.20
C PHE A 168 -18.30 -7.68 -0.46
N ALA A 169 -18.63 -6.70 0.38
CA ALA A 169 -19.98 -6.52 0.91
C ALA A 169 -20.99 -6.23 -0.21
N ASP A 170 -20.63 -5.33 -1.13
CA ASP A 170 -21.47 -5.03 -2.28
C ASP A 170 -21.45 -6.17 -3.33
N TRP A 171 -20.29 -6.83 -3.51
CA TRP A 171 -20.12 -7.93 -4.49
C TRP A 171 -20.95 -9.18 -4.14
N GLN A 172 -21.07 -9.53 -2.85
CA GLN A 172 -21.77 -10.74 -2.42
C GLN A 172 -23.26 -10.79 -2.80
N GLU A 173 -23.87 -9.65 -3.13
CA GLU A 173 -25.27 -9.58 -3.52
C GLU A 173 -25.55 -10.24 -4.88
N SER A 174 -24.66 -10.08 -5.85
CA SER A 174 -24.82 -10.59 -7.21
C SER A 174 -23.74 -11.57 -7.67
N ARG A 175 -22.61 -11.61 -6.99
CA ARG A 175 -21.45 -12.50 -7.22
C ARG A 175 -21.03 -12.63 -8.68
N PRO A 176 -20.80 -11.51 -9.40
CA PRO A 176 -20.33 -11.59 -10.77
C PRO A 176 -18.94 -12.22 -10.83
N THR A 177 -18.69 -13.11 -11.80
CA THR A 177 -17.43 -13.86 -11.93
C THR A 177 -16.73 -13.63 -13.27
N SER A 178 -17.47 -13.41 -14.36
CA SER A 178 -16.81 -13.13 -15.64
C SER A 178 -16.19 -11.73 -15.67
N PRO A 179 -15.04 -11.53 -16.33
CA PRO A 179 -14.32 -10.26 -16.33
C PRO A 179 -15.22 -9.05 -16.66
N ARG A 180 -16.04 -9.16 -17.69
CA ARG A 180 -16.96 -8.09 -18.10
C ARG A 180 -18.05 -7.79 -17.08
N GLN A 181 -18.59 -8.82 -16.42
CA GLN A 181 -19.60 -8.65 -15.37
C GLN A 181 -19.01 -8.00 -14.14
N VAL A 182 -17.80 -8.40 -13.72
CA VAL A 182 -17.09 -7.81 -12.57
C VAL A 182 -16.77 -6.34 -12.84
N LEU A 183 -16.29 -5.99 -14.03
CA LEU A 183 -16.04 -4.59 -14.41
C LEU A 183 -17.34 -3.79 -14.37
N THR A 184 -18.41 -4.27 -14.99
CA THR A 184 -19.73 -3.59 -15.01
C THR A 184 -20.27 -3.36 -13.58
N PHE A 185 -20.11 -4.35 -12.71
CA PHE A 185 -20.46 -4.22 -11.28
C PHE A 185 -19.62 -3.13 -10.61
N ALA A 186 -18.30 -3.17 -10.76
CA ALA A 186 -17.39 -2.22 -10.12
C ALA A 186 -17.64 -0.78 -10.61
N GLU A 187 -17.91 -0.57 -11.89
CA GLU A 187 -18.24 0.74 -12.46
C GLU A 187 -19.56 1.29 -11.91
N LYS A 188 -20.60 0.47 -11.84
CA LYS A 188 -21.90 0.85 -11.25
C LYS A 188 -21.73 1.23 -9.77
N ARG A 189 -21.02 0.37 -9.01
CA ARG A 189 -20.69 0.61 -7.61
C ARG A 189 -19.92 1.91 -7.43
N SER A 190 -18.88 2.12 -8.21
CA SER A 190 -18.05 3.32 -8.17
C SER A 190 -18.88 4.58 -8.44
N LYS A 191 -19.67 4.58 -9.51
CA LYS A 191 -20.55 5.69 -9.85
C LYS A 191 -21.53 6.02 -8.71
N PHE A 192 -22.15 5.02 -8.11
CA PHE A 192 -23.06 5.18 -6.99
C PHE A 192 -22.36 5.81 -5.78
N LYS A 193 -21.22 5.26 -5.34
CA LYS A 193 -20.49 5.76 -4.17
C LYS A 193 -19.92 7.17 -4.38
N LEU A 194 -19.41 7.48 -5.58
CA LEU A 194 -18.88 8.81 -5.92
C LEU A 194 -19.97 9.88 -6.02
N SER A 195 -21.22 9.51 -6.32
CA SER A 195 -22.36 10.44 -6.37
C SER A 195 -22.98 10.72 -5.00
N SER A 196 -22.54 10.03 -3.94
CA SER A 196 -23.06 10.21 -2.59
C SER A 196 -22.69 11.58 -2.03
N SER A 197 -23.68 12.26 -1.43
CA SER A 197 -23.44 13.50 -0.65
C SER A 197 -22.64 13.23 0.64
N PHE A 198 -22.59 11.97 1.08
CA PHE A 198 -21.86 11.52 2.27
C PHE A 198 -20.93 10.36 1.88
N PRO A 199 -19.77 10.66 1.25
CA PRO A 199 -18.83 9.62 0.86
C PRO A 199 -18.30 8.89 2.11
N ASP A 200 -18.06 7.59 1.96
CA ASP A 200 -17.47 6.77 3.01
C ASP A 200 -16.00 7.17 3.23
N GLY A 201 -15.72 7.91 4.30
CA GLY A 201 -14.39 8.39 4.63
C GLY A 201 -13.35 7.30 4.88
N GLN A 202 -13.78 6.04 5.08
CA GLN A 202 -12.86 4.91 5.24
C GLN A 202 -12.27 4.41 3.90
N LEU A 203 -12.80 4.92 2.78
CA LEU A 203 -12.26 4.68 1.44
C LEU A 203 -11.21 5.73 1.03
N ASP A 204 -11.05 6.82 1.81
CA ASP A 204 -9.93 7.75 1.70
C ASP A 204 -8.69 7.17 2.42
N ALA A 205 -8.11 6.11 1.85
CA ALA A 205 -7.02 5.37 2.46
C ALA A 205 -5.84 5.16 1.49
N ILE A 206 -4.62 5.27 2.02
CA ILE A 206 -3.37 5.14 1.24
C ILE A 206 -3.17 3.72 0.67
N GLY A 207 -3.90 2.73 1.15
CA GLY A 207 -3.93 1.38 0.55
C GLY A 207 -4.32 1.34 -0.92
N CYS A 208 -4.90 2.41 -1.46
CA CYS A 208 -5.12 2.59 -2.89
C CYS A 208 -3.83 2.64 -3.71
N LEU A 209 -2.70 3.10 -3.14
CA LEU A 209 -1.44 3.26 -3.86
C LEU A 209 -0.80 1.92 -4.23
N PRO A 210 -0.57 0.95 -3.32
CA PRO A 210 -0.03 -0.35 -3.69
C PRO A 210 -0.80 -0.99 -4.85
N MET A 211 -2.14 -0.97 -4.82
CA MET A 211 -2.96 -1.56 -5.86
C MET A 211 -2.87 -0.81 -7.20
N SER A 212 -2.56 0.48 -7.21
CA SER A 212 -2.40 1.29 -8.43
C SER A 212 -1.01 1.20 -9.04
N LEU A 213 0.01 0.86 -8.24
CA LEU A 213 1.41 0.80 -8.66
C LEU A 213 1.66 0.03 -9.96
N PRO A 214 1.11 -1.18 -10.17
CA PRO A 214 1.37 -1.94 -11.38
C PRO A 214 0.97 -1.22 -12.67
N PHE A 215 -0.10 -0.43 -12.64
CA PHE A 215 -0.52 0.34 -13.80
C PHE A 215 0.50 1.38 -14.20
N ILE A 216 1.21 1.98 -13.23
CA ILE A 216 2.25 2.98 -13.49
C ILE A 216 3.55 2.30 -13.91
N LEU A 217 3.98 1.26 -13.16
CA LEU A 217 5.22 0.54 -13.41
C LEU A 217 5.23 -0.13 -14.78
N LEU A 218 4.11 -0.75 -15.19
CA LEU A 218 3.99 -1.41 -16.48
C LEU A 218 3.70 -0.44 -17.63
N SER A 219 3.40 0.83 -17.33
CA SER A 219 3.28 1.93 -18.29
C SER A 219 4.47 2.87 -18.28
N ALA A 220 5.62 2.48 -17.73
CA ALA A 220 6.80 3.34 -17.56
C ALA A 220 7.32 3.93 -18.89
N SER A 221 7.10 3.26 -20.02
CA SER A 221 7.47 3.73 -21.36
C SER A 221 6.32 4.43 -22.10
N ALA A 222 5.13 4.50 -21.50
CA ALA A 222 3.97 5.15 -22.09
C ALA A 222 3.98 6.68 -21.81
N ASN A 223 3.05 7.40 -22.42
CA ASN A 223 2.81 8.80 -22.08
C ASN A 223 2.32 8.90 -20.62
N GLU A 224 2.85 9.88 -19.87
CA GLU A 224 2.53 10.12 -18.46
C GLU A 224 1.02 10.22 -18.22
N GLU A 225 0.30 11.00 -19.02
CA GLU A 225 -1.14 11.20 -18.84
C GLU A 225 -1.93 9.88 -18.94
N LYS A 226 -1.52 8.98 -19.85
CA LYS A 226 -2.14 7.66 -19.98
C LYS A 226 -1.85 6.77 -18.79
N ALA A 227 -0.59 6.75 -18.32
CA ALA A 227 -0.20 5.96 -17.14
C ALA A 227 -0.96 6.42 -15.89
N VAL A 228 -1.02 7.73 -15.67
CA VAL A 228 -1.74 8.34 -14.55
C VAL A 228 -3.24 8.06 -14.64
N ALA A 229 -3.83 8.22 -15.82
CA ALA A 229 -5.25 7.95 -16.03
C ALA A 229 -5.59 6.48 -15.76
N ALA A 230 -4.76 5.53 -16.21
CA ALA A 230 -4.97 4.10 -15.97
C ALA A 230 -5.00 3.77 -14.47
N ALA A 231 -4.05 4.30 -13.70
CA ALA A 231 -3.99 4.12 -12.25
C ALA A 231 -5.20 4.74 -11.54
N VAL A 232 -5.57 5.97 -11.89
CA VAL A 232 -6.72 6.69 -11.32
C VAL A 232 -8.03 5.98 -11.61
N GLU A 233 -8.26 5.55 -12.85
CA GLU A 233 -9.49 4.84 -13.23
C GLU A 233 -9.61 3.49 -12.52
N PHE A 234 -8.51 2.76 -12.34
CA PHE A 234 -8.54 1.52 -11.57
C PHE A 234 -8.87 1.77 -10.08
N VAL A 235 -8.23 2.77 -9.47
CA VAL A 235 -8.47 3.09 -8.06
C VAL A 235 -9.91 3.53 -7.79
N LYS A 236 -10.55 4.24 -8.70
CA LYS A 236 -11.98 4.57 -8.58
C LYS A 236 -12.87 3.35 -8.45
N LEU A 237 -12.48 2.21 -9.00
CA LEU A 237 -13.26 0.97 -8.92
C LEU A 237 -13.13 0.27 -7.56
N THR A 238 -11.97 0.39 -6.93
CA THR A 238 -11.67 -0.24 -5.63
C THR A 238 -11.88 0.70 -4.44
N HIS A 239 -11.47 1.97 -4.58
CA HIS A 239 -11.53 3.03 -3.56
C HIS A 239 -12.36 4.23 -4.05
N PRO A 240 -13.67 4.07 -4.27
CA PRO A 240 -14.52 5.14 -4.82
C PRO A 240 -14.76 6.25 -3.80
N HIS A 241 -13.77 7.13 -3.65
CA HIS A 241 -13.81 8.33 -2.82
C HIS A 241 -13.35 9.56 -3.61
N PRO A 242 -14.03 10.72 -3.51
CA PRO A 242 -13.75 11.88 -4.36
C PRO A 242 -12.31 12.40 -4.32
N LYS A 243 -11.68 12.37 -3.14
CA LYS A 243 -10.33 12.90 -2.94
C LYS A 243 -9.21 11.98 -3.44
N VAL A 244 -9.45 10.67 -3.51
CA VAL A 244 -8.40 9.68 -3.79
C VAL A 244 -7.79 9.88 -5.17
N SER A 245 -8.60 10.25 -6.17
CA SER A 245 -8.12 10.47 -7.55
C SER A 245 -7.03 11.54 -7.65
N GLU A 246 -7.15 12.63 -6.89
CA GLU A 246 -6.15 13.69 -6.86
C GLU A 246 -4.82 13.17 -6.28
N TYR A 247 -4.88 12.47 -5.14
CA TYR A 247 -3.68 11.98 -4.47
C TYR A 247 -2.98 10.87 -5.25
N VAL A 248 -3.73 9.96 -5.86
CA VAL A 248 -3.18 8.95 -6.78
C VAL A 248 -2.51 9.62 -7.98
N SER A 249 -3.11 10.67 -8.54
CA SER A 249 -2.49 11.43 -9.64
C SER A 249 -1.17 12.08 -9.23
N ILE A 250 -1.08 12.69 -8.03
CA ILE A 250 0.17 13.29 -7.52
C ILE A 250 1.27 12.23 -7.41
N TYR A 251 0.94 11.09 -6.79
CA TYR A 251 1.90 10.01 -6.63
C TYR A 251 2.32 9.39 -7.97
N SER A 252 1.36 9.12 -8.84
CA SER A 252 1.59 8.49 -10.14
C SER A 252 2.51 9.32 -11.04
N ARG A 253 2.34 10.64 -11.07
CA ARG A 253 3.23 11.55 -11.79
C ARG A 253 4.65 11.51 -11.24
N ALA A 254 4.81 11.58 -9.93
CA ALA A 254 6.12 11.50 -9.30
C ALA A 254 6.83 10.17 -9.62
N LEU A 255 6.14 9.04 -9.49
CA LEU A 255 6.70 7.72 -9.78
C LEU A 255 7.03 7.58 -11.28
N HIS A 256 6.14 8.01 -12.18
CA HIS A 256 6.38 7.93 -13.63
C HIS A 256 7.60 8.77 -14.04
N ALA A 257 7.73 9.98 -13.49
CA ALA A 257 8.91 10.83 -13.75
C ALA A 257 10.21 10.17 -13.25
N VAL A 258 10.18 9.54 -12.05
CA VAL A 258 11.35 8.83 -11.50
C VAL A 258 11.69 7.60 -12.35
N LEU A 259 10.72 6.85 -12.85
CA LEU A 259 10.94 5.75 -13.80
C LEU A 259 11.58 6.22 -15.09
N GLY A 260 11.34 7.47 -15.51
CA GLY A 260 12.00 8.14 -16.62
C GLY A 260 13.38 8.71 -16.30
N GLY A 261 13.88 8.59 -15.06
CA GLY A 261 15.20 9.05 -14.62
C GLY A 261 15.20 10.40 -13.88
N ALA A 262 14.04 10.98 -13.58
CA ALA A 262 13.99 12.18 -12.72
C ALA A 262 14.42 11.84 -11.28
N GLY A 263 15.05 12.80 -10.60
CA GLY A 263 15.51 12.62 -9.24
C GLY A 263 14.36 12.52 -8.23
N VAL A 264 14.41 11.51 -7.35
CA VAL A 264 13.40 11.28 -6.29
C VAL A 264 13.22 12.52 -5.42
N ARG A 265 14.30 13.15 -4.98
CA ARG A 265 14.25 14.35 -4.13
C ARG A 265 13.46 15.48 -4.77
N GLN A 266 13.70 15.74 -6.05
CA GLN A 266 13.00 16.79 -6.80
C GLN A 266 11.51 16.48 -6.93
N GLN A 267 11.16 15.23 -7.26
CA GLN A 267 9.76 14.83 -7.41
C GLN A 267 9.01 14.84 -6.06
N ALA A 268 9.69 14.45 -4.98
CA ALA A 268 9.15 14.55 -3.62
C ALA A 268 8.88 16.02 -3.22
N GLU A 269 9.82 16.93 -3.51
CA GLU A 269 9.63 18.37 -3.27
C GLU A 269 8.42 18.91 -4.05
N HIS A 270 8.29 18.59 -5.34
CA HIS A 270 7.15 19.01 -6.16
C HIS A 270 5.83 18.52 -5.56
N ALA A 271 5.78 17.26 -5.13
CA ALA A 271 4.60 16.68 -4.50
C ALA A 271 4.26 17.36 -3.15
N LEU A 272 5.25 17.61 -2.29
CA LEU A 272 5.06 18.27 -1.00
C LEU A 272 4.56 19.72 -1.16
N ARG A 273 5.04 20.45 -2.17
CA ARG A 273 4.52 21.78 -2.53
C ARG A 273 3.06 21.71 -2.95
N ARG A 274 2.70 20.74 -3.79
CA ARG A 274 1.33 20.52 -4.24
C ARG A 274 0.38 20.13 -3.11
N LEU A 275 0.88 19.40 -2.11
CA LEU A 275 0.14 19.05 -0.89
C LEU A 275 0.07 20.18 0.15
N ASN A 276 0.74 21.32 -0.10
CA ASN A 276 0.85 22.48 0.79
C ASN A 276 1.47 22.17 2.17
N VAL A 277 2.50 21.31 2.19
CA VAL A 277 3.22 20.93 3.42
C VAL A 277 4.74 21.14 3.35
N TRP A 278 5.24 21.74 2.26
CA TRP A 278 6.67 21.88 2.00
C TRP A 278 7.42 22.62 3.13
N ASP A 279 6.91 23.76 3.60
CA ASP A 279 7.60 24.58 4.59
C ASP A 279 7.77 23.83 5.94
N VAL A 280 6.75 23.05 6.31
CA VAL A 280 6.82 22.19 7.49
C VAL A 280 7.87 21.08 7.28
N CYS A 281 7.88 20.44 6.13
CA CYS A 281 8.87 19.41 5.79
C CYS A 281 10.29 19.97 5.86
N GLN A 282 10.55 21.15 5.27
CA GLN A 282 11.85 21.82 5.37
C GLN A 282 12.26 22.10 6.83
N SER A 283 11.31 22.45 7.71
CA SER A 283 11.61 22.67 9.12
C SER A 283 12.12 21.39 9.78
N TYR A 284 11.48 20.23 9.50
CA TYR A 284 11.93 18.94 10.01
C TYR A 284 13.26 18.51 9.37
N SER A 285 13.46 18.73 8.07
CA SER A 285 14.74 18.45 7.38
C SER A 285 15.89 19.20 8.02
N ARG A 286 15.71 20.51 8.30
CA ARG A 286 16.72 21.32 9.01
C ARG A 286 16.99 20.82 10.44
N LYS A 287 15.99 20.31 11.16
CA LYS A 287 16.19 19.70 12.47
C LYS A 287 16.96 18.37 12.35
N ALA A 288 16.58 17.51 11.43
CA ALA A 288 17.22 16.20 11.21
C ALA A 288 18.70 16.36 10.82
N ALA A 289 19.03 17.36 10.00
CA ALA A 289 20.40 17.64 9.55
C ALA A 289 21.38 18.04 10.69
N ARG A 290 20.89 18.32 11.91
CA ARG A 290 21.74 18.61 13.07
C ARG A 290 22.30 17.35 13.74
N PHE A 291 21.81 16.18 13.38
CA PHE A 291 22.14 14.91 13.99
C PHE A 291 22.81 13.97 12.97
N LEU A 292 23.64 13.06 13.45
CA LEU A 292 24.24 12.02 12.61
C LEU A 292 23.17 11.16 11.95
N VAL A 293 23.41 10.70 10.74
CA VAL A 293 22.44 9.97 9.91
C VAL A 293 21.88 8.75 10.65
N SER A 294 22.73 8.00 11.33
CA SER A 294 22.38 6.76 12.05
C SER A 294 21.98 7.00 13.51
N SER A 295 21.80 8.25 13.96
CA SER A 295 21.51 8.50 15.37
C SER A 295 20.03 8.35 15.69
N GLU A 296 19.75 7.96 16.93
CA GLU A 296 18.39 7.85 17.45
C GLU A 296 17.68 9.20 17.50
N GLU A 297 18.44 10.28 17.76
CA GLU A 297 17.92 11.65 17.77
C GLU A 297 17.39 12.04 16.39
N ARG A 298 18.09 11.67 15.31
CA ARG A 298 17.62 11.91 13.95
C ARG A 298 16.35 11.11 13.65
N LEU A 299 16.30 9.83 14.05
CA LEU A 299 15.10 9.01 13.93
C LEU A 299 13.90 9.64 14.65
N LYS A 300 14.08 10.15 15.87
CA LYS A 300 13.02 10.85 16.62
C LYS A 300 12.51 12.11 15.91
N VAL A 301 13.35 12.81 15.16
CA VAL A 301 12.90 13.93 14.32
C VAL A 301 12.01 13.42 13.19
N HIS A 302 12.38 12.33 12.51
CA HIS A 302 11.56 11.75 11.44
C HIS A 302 10.24 11.19 11.98
N GLN A 303 10.24 10.51 13.13
CA GLN A 303 9.03 10.08 13.83
C GLN A 303 8.09 11.25 14.15
N SER A 304 8.65 12.34 14.65
CA SER A 304 7.87 13.57 14.95
C SER A 304 7.30 14.20 13.68
N ALA A 305 8.05 14.19 12.57
CA ALA A 305 7.60 14.69 11.27
C ALA A 305 6.44 13.85 10.72
N VAL A 306 6.59 12.51 10.72
CA VAL A 306 5.56 11.58 10.25
C VAL A 306 4.29 11.70 11.11
N ASN A 307 4.43 11.80 12.43
CA ASN A 307 3.30 12.00 13.34
C ASN A 307 2.55 13.31 13.04
N TYR A 308 3.26 14.39 12.77
CA TYR A 308 2.66 15.69 12.45
C TYR A 308 1.99 15.70 11.07
N LEU A 309 2.64 15.14 10.05
CA LEU A 309 2.15 15.14 8.66
C LEU A 309 0.98 14.16 8.46
N GLY A 310 1.06 12.99 9.09
CA GLY A 310 0.01 11.99 9.04
C GLY A 310 0.51 10.58 9.31
N LEU A 311 0.15 10.06 10.48
CA LEU A 311 0.49 8.71 10.95
C LEU A 311 -0.60 7.68 10.59
N ALA A 312 -1.85 8.13 10.41
CA ALA A 312 -2.99 7.29 10.08
C ALA A 312 -3.11 7.03 8.56
N CYS A 313 -4.02 6.13 8.18
CA CYS A 313 -4.21 5.69 6.79
C CYS A 313 -4.82 6.73 5.84
N TYR A 314 -5.35 7.85 6.31
CA TYR A 314 -5.96 8.87 5.44
C TYR A 314 -4.97 9.41 4.41
N THR A 315 -5.38 9.36 3.14
CA THR A 315 -4.46 9.49 2.00
C THR A 315 -3.63 10.77 2.04
N LYS A 316 -4.20 11.93 2.31
CA LYS A 316 -3.46 13.21 2.31
C LYS A 316 -2.29 13.19 3.31
N GLY A 317 -2.55 12.79 4.55
CA GLY A 317 -1.54 12.78 5.60
C GLY A 317 -0.46 11.73 5.36
N ALA A 318 -0.88 10.50 5.07
CA ALA A 318 0.04 9.39 4.79
C ALA A 318 0.90 9.64 3.54
N LEU A 319 0.34 10.28 2.50
CA LEU A 319 1.08 10.67 1.31
C LEU A 319 2.08 11.80 1.61
N SER A 320 1.70 12.77 2.46
CA SER A 320 2.60 13.85 2.89
C SER A 320 3.79 13.30 3.67
N SER A 321 3.57 12.39 4.60
CA SER A 321 4.66 11.74 5.36
C SER A 321 5.51 10.82 4.47
N MET A 322 4.90 10.13 3.50
CA MET A 322 5.62 9.32 2.51
C MET A 322 6.58 10.18 1.66
N PHE A 323 6.11 11.31 1.09
CA PHE A 323 6.97 12.18 0.28
C PHE A 323 8.03 12.91 1.13
N TYR A 324 7.75 13.21 2.40
CA TYR A 324 8.77 13.71 3.32
C TYR A 324 9.91 12.70 3.47
N LEU A 325 9.59 11.43 3.72
CA LEU A 325 10.60 10.37 3.82
C LEU A 325 11.32 10.15 2.48
N ALA A 326 10.62 10.20 1.35
CA ALA A 326 11.22 10.10 0.03
C ALA A 326 12.23 11.25 -0.24
N HIS A 327 11.93 12.46 0.21
CA HIS A 327 12.84 13.61 0.13
C HIS A 327 14.10 13.42 0.98
N GLU A 328 13.94 12.95 2.22
CA GLU A 328 15.05 12.77 3.16
C GLU A 328 15.97 11.58 2.81
N PHE A 329 15.41 10.53 2.23
CA PHE A 329 16.11 9.27 1.93
C PHE A 329 16.20 8.98 0.43
N HIS A 330 16.22 10.03 -0.41
CA HIS A 330 16.23 9.91 -1.88
C HIS A 330 17.39 9.10 -2.47
N ASP A 331 18.49 8.93 -1.72
CA ASP A 331 19.71 8.20 -2.06
C ASP A 331 20.05 7.08 -1.06
N ASP A 332 19.20 6.85 -0.06
CA ASP A 332 19.34 5.79 0.95
C ASP A 332 18.06 4.94 1.04
N LEU A 333 17.92 4.01 0.11
CA LEU A 333 16.76 3.12 0.00
C LEU A 333 16.51 2.31 1.29
N ARG A 334 17.57 1.70 1.86
CA ARG A 334 17.45 0.89 3.07
C ARG A 334 17.10 1.73 4.29
N GLY A 335 17.77 2.86 4.48
CA GLY A 335 17.51 3.79 5.57
C GLY A 335 16.09 4.35 5.50
N GLY A 336 15.60 4.67 4.28
CA GLY A 336 14.23 5.13 4.06
C GLY A 336 13.18 4.10 4.46
N ILE A 337 13.35 2.84 4.04
CA ILE A 337 12.46 1.72 4.42
C ILE A 337 12.45 1.53 5.93
N LEU A 338 13.60 1.41 6.57
CA LEU A 338 13.70 1.16 8.01
C LEU A 338 13.18 2.34 8.85
N THR A 339 13.43 3.58 8.39
CA THR A 339 12.88 4.77 9.05
C THR A 339 11.36 4.79 8.95
N ASN A 340 10.79 4.51 7.77
CA ASN A 340 9.34 4.37 7.61
C ASN A 340 8.75 3.33 8.56
N THR A 341 9.35 2.15 8.63
CA THR A 341 8.97 1.06 9.53
C THR A 341 8.92 1.52 10.97
N ASN A 342 9.99 2.15 11.45
CA ASN A 342 10.14 2.59 12.84
C ASN A 342 9.41 3.91 13.17
N CYS A 343 8.74 4.53 12.19
CA CYS A 343 7.78 5.59 12.45
C CYS A 343 6.40 5.06 12.88
N GLY A 344 6.13 3.77 12.69
CA GLY A 344 4.84 3.18 13.04
C GLY A 344 3.65 3.71 12.24
N GLY A 345 2.46 3.60 12.80
CA GLY A 345 1.19 3.98 12.17
C GLY A 345 0.91 3.17 10.91
N GLU A 346 0.34 3.79 9.89
CA GLU A 346 0.07 3.19 8.58
C GLU A 346 1.38 3.03 7.77
N ASN A 347 2.29 2.23 8.26
CA ASN A 347 3.62 2.09 7.69
C ASN A 347 3.72 1.05 6.56
N CYS A 348 2.78 0.09 6.43
CA CYS A 348 2.80 -0.89 5.35
C CYS A 348 2.51 -0.26 3.99
N ASN A 349 1.34 0.32 3.80
CA ASN A 349 0.97 0.92 2.51
C ASN A 349 1.78 2.19 2.21
N ARG A 350 2.08 3.00 3.24
CA ARG A 350 3.00 4.13 3.12
C ARG A 350 4.40 3.65 2.72
N GLY A 351 4.87 2.57 3.33
CA GLY A 351 6.15 1.92 3.03
C GLY A 351 6.20 1.34 1.64
N ALA A 352 5.16 0.62 1.20
CA ALA A 352 5.07 0.08 -0.14
C ALA A 352 5.19 1.18 -1.22
N ALA A 353 4.47 2.30 -1.04
CA ALA A 353 4.55 3.44 -1.94
C ALA A 353 5.93 4.12 -1.90
N LEU A 354 6.50 4.31 -0.71
CA LEU A 354 7.85 4.85 -0.52
C LEU A 354 8.91 3.96 -1.16
N GLY A 355 8.84 2.65 -0.88
CA GLY A 355 9.76 1.65 -1.41
C GLY A 355 9.78 1.64 -2.92
N ALA A 356 8.60 1.64 -3.57
CA ALA A 356 8.50 1.69 -5.02
C ALA A 356 9.18 2.94 -5.60
N LEU A 357 8.97 4.11 -4.99
CA LEU A 357 9.56 5.36 -5.45
C LEU A 357 11.08 5.39 -5.25
N LEU A 358 11.57 4.98 -4.07
CA LEU A 358 13.00 4.91 -3.76
C LEU A 358 13.70 3.83 -4.58
N GLY A 359 13.07 2.67 -4.80
CA GLY A 359 13.61 1.58 -5.62
C GLY A 359 13.76 1.99 -7.08
N ALA A 360 12.74 2.64 -7.64
CA ALA A 360 12.81 3.19 -9.00
C ALA A 360 13.98 4.17 -9.17
N GLY A 361 14.12 5.13 -8.25
CA GLY A 361 15.21 6.11 -8.28
C GLY A 361 16.58 5.51 -7.98
N GLY A 362 16.65 4.60 -7.01
CA GLY A 362 17.86 3.88 -6.64
C GLY A 362 18.49 3.12 -7.80
N ALA A 363 17.67 2.57 -8.70
CA ALA A 363 18.16 1.90 -9.90
C ALA A 363 19.06 2.81 -10.76
N TYR A 364 18.78 4.11 -10.84
CA TYR A 364 19.61 5.09 -11.56
C TYR A 364 20.89 5.45 -10.81
N LEU A 365 20.90 5.28 -9.50
CA LEU A 365 22.07 5.49 -8.63
C LEU A 365 22.90 4.22 -8.43
N GLY A 366 22.53 3.10 -9.07
CA GLY A 366 23.19 1.82 -8.88
C GLY A 366 22.81 1.11 -7.57
N ALA A 367 21.82 1.63 -6.83
CA ALA A 367 21.32 1.04 -5.60
C ALA A 367 20.24 -0.01 -5.86
N SER A 368 20.14 -0.97 -4.96
CA SER A 368 19.05 -1.98 -4.89
C SER A 368 18.81 -2.33 -3.43
N ILE A 369 17.69 -3.00 -3.13
CA ILE A 369 17.54 -3.60 -1.80
C ILE A 369 18.61 -4.69 -1.61
N PRO A 370 19.03 -4.95 -0.35
CA PRO A 370 20.00 -6.00 -0.06
C PRO A 370 19.56 -7.36 -0.64
N GLN A 371 20.54 -8.15 -1.12
CA GLN A 371 20.23 -9.46 -1.70
C GLN A 371 19.59 -10.39 -0.66
N GLU A 372 20.07 -10.33 0.57
CA GLU A 372 19.49 -11.09 1.69
C GLU A 372 18.00 -10.79 1.89
N TRP A 373 17.56 -9.54 1.68
CA TRP A 373 16.14 -9.20 1.75
C TRP A 373 15.35 -9.77 0.57
N LYS A 374 15.95 -9.77 -0.64
CA LYS A 374 15.30 -10.43 -1.80
C LYS A 374 15.12 -11.92 -1.55
N ASP A 375 16.10 -12.56 -0.93
CA ASP A 375 16.10 -14.02 -0.66
C ASP A 375 15.11 -14.39 0.47
N GLU A 376 14.79 -13.48 1.37
CA GLU A 376 13.81 -13.68 2.45
C GLU A 376 12.35 -13.38 2.05
N LEU A 377 12.13 -12.60 1.00
CA LEU A 377 10.79 -12.25 0.52
C LEU A 377 10.13 -13.43 -0.20
N ARG A 378 9.14 -14.07 0.43
CA ARG A 378 8.57 -15.33 -0.05
C ARG A 378 7.74 -15.15 -1.32
N ASP A 379 6.69 -14.34 -1.27
CA ASP A 379 5.79 -14.14 -2.42
C ASP A 379 6.48 -13.40 -3.58
N ALA A 380 7.31 -12.42 -3.28
CA ALA A 380 7.99 -11.61 -4.27
C ALA A 380 8.95 -12.42 -5.16
N GLN A 381 9.61 -13.46 -4.60
CA GLN A 381 10.50 -14.34 -5.35
C GLN A 381 9.78 -15.08 -6.48
N ASP A 382 8.54 -15.47 -6.27
CA ASP A 382 7.76 -16.18 -7.29
C ASP A 382 7.17 -15.22 -8.34
N PHE A 383 6.74 -14.02 -7.90
CA PHE A 383 6.01 -13.11 -8.77
C PHE A 383 6.88 -12.17 -9.59
N ILE A 384 7.89 -11.53 -8.97
CA ILE A 384 8.65 -10.46 -9.64
C ILE A 384 9.46 -10.96 -10.82
N PRO A 385 10.19 -12.11 -10.74
CA PRO A 385 10.90 -12.64 -11.90
C PRO A 385 9.98 -12.95 -13.09
N ASP A 386 8.77 -13.47 -12.83
CA ASP A 386 7.81 -13.78 -13.89
C ASP A 386 7.24 -12.50 -14.52
N ILE A 387 6.87 -11.50 -13.71
CA ILE A 387 6.44 -10.18 -14.20
C ILE A 387 7.51 -9.58 -15.13
N LEU A 388 8.77 -9.64 -14.71
CA LEU A 388 9.87 -9.05 -15.48
C LEU A 388 10.23 -9.85 -16.73
N LYS A 389 10.02 -11.16 -16.77
CA LYS A 389 10.22 -11.97 -17.99
C LYS A 389 9.18 -11.66 -19.07
N MET A 390 7.94 -11.42 -18.66
CA MET A 390 6.81 -11.16 -19.56
C MET A 390 6.74 -9.70 -20.04
N GLN A 391 7.51 -8.79 -19.48
CA GLN A 391 7.67 -7.41 -19.88
C GLN A 391 8.71 -7.26 -21.04
#